data_9b1653f52370f990cd47bf8fef93442e
#
_entry.id   9b1653f52370f990cd47bf8fef93442e
#
_cell.length_a   1.000
_cell.length_b   1.000
_cell.length_c   1.000
_cell.angle_alpha   90.00
_cell.angle_beta   90.00
_cell.angle_gamma   90.00
#
_symmetry.space_group_name_H-M   'P 1'
#
loop_
_entity.id
_entity.type
_entity.pdbx_description
1 polymer ?
#
loop_
_entity_poly.entity_id
_entity_poly.type
_entity_poly.pdbx_seq_one_letter_code
_entity_poly.pdbx_strand_id
1 'polypeptide(L)'
;MVTDEARLASICCSTRGVEYRKIYMFEIKDACLTIGRRTIVRHFSFCAPDGQISVVQGAPRSGKTLLLAAMLGFVPLAEGWVTINGEVLNPSTACFFRAQMAYVPQTFSVPMPTTVAQVLDIVSTGWRKYEGRTTIADVQQSWPALALDPQLWQVNFNALTPDVRKRILLSFAVCARHRVLVVDEPTEGQTPEMAAAMMRLIKAEADKGTAVLLTTTSDEVAAEADNTIVLRGAVE
;
A
#
# COMPACT_ATOMS: atom_id res chain seq x y z
N MET A 1 30.43 -18.19 4.66
CA MET A 1 29.60 -16.98 4.50
C MET A 1 28.50 -17.36 3.52
N VAL A 2 27.35 -17.81 4.05
CA VAL A 2 26.17 -18.13 3.23
C VAL A 2 25.40 -16.83 3.10
N THR A 3 25.28 -16.34 1.87
CA THR A 3 24.67 -15.07 1.52
C THR A 3 23.19 -15.02 1.90
N ASP A 4 22.70 -13.87 2.34
CA ASP A 4 21.30 -13.58 2.76
C ASP A 4 20.23 -13.97 1.73
N GLU A 5 20.60 -14.16 0.47
CA GLU A 5 19.72 -14.62 -0.61
C GLU A 5 19.07 -15.98 -0.36
N ALA A 6 19.80 -16.89 0.34
CA ALA A 6 19.27 -18.23 0.66
C ALA A 6 18.18 -18.19 1.76
N ARG A 7 18.09 -17.14 2.59
CA ARG A 7 17.06 -16.97 3.61
C ARG A 7 15.73 -16.47 3.05
N LEU A 8 15.77 -15.58 2.07
CA LEU A 8 14.55 -15.05 1.43
C LEU A 8 13.86 -16.09 0.54
N ALA A 9 14.63 -16.94 -0.14
CA ALA A 9 14.08 -18.07 -0.92
C ALA A 9 13.43 -19.14 -0.03
N SER A 10 13.85 -19.28 1.23
CA SER A 10 13.35 -20.26 2.19
C SER A 10 11.99 -19.89 2.80
N ILE A 11 11.61 -18.61 2.79
CA ILE A 11 10.32 -18.13 3.33
C ILE A 11 9.18 -18.38 2.33
N CYS A 12 9.46 -18.36 1.03
CA CYS A 12 8.46 -18.60 -0.02
C CYS A 12 8.28 -20.07 -0.44
N CYS A 13 9.09 -21.01 0.04
CA CYS A 13 9.04 -22.40 -0.44
C CYS A 13 9.25 -23.41 0.68
N SER A 14 8.30 -23.55 1.60
CA SER A 14 8.21 -24.71 2.50
C SER A 14 7.13 -25.66 2.00
N THR A 15 7.52 -26.55 1.12
CA THR A 15 6.72 -27.70 0.70
C THR A 15 6.73 -28.77 1.77
N ARG A 16 5.63 -28.91 2.51
CA ARG A 16 5.16 -30.21 3.06
C ARG A 16 3.64 -30.17 3.21
N GLY A 17 2.95 -30.91 2.37
CA GLY A 17 1.63 -31.53 2.51
C GLY A 17 0.58 -30.81 3.36
N VAL A 18 0.07 -29.67 2.91
CA VAL A 18 -1.12 -29.02 3.48
C VAL A 18 -2.01 -28.60 2.30
N GLU A 19 -3.31 -28.87 2.42
CA GLU A 19 -4.33 -28.37 1.50
C GLU A 19 -4.01 -26.92 1.11
N TYR A 20 -3.87 -26.67 -0.19
CA TYR A 20 -3.61 -25.33 -0.73
C TYR A 20 -4.83 -24.44 -0.43
N ARG A 21 -4.88 -23.80 0.73
CA ARG A 21 -5.57 -22.52 0.84
C ARG A 21 -4.96 -21.62 -0.22
N LYS A 22 -5.77 -21.11 -1.15
CA LYS A 22 -5.34 -20.05 -2.07
C LYS A 22 -4.91 -18.86 -1.24
N ILE A 23 -3.62 -18.77 -0.93
CA ILE A 23 -3.02 -17.60 -0.27
C ILE A 23 -2.89 -16.56 -1.37
N TYR A 24 -3.66 -15.49 -1.28
CA TYR A 24 -3.43 -14.34 -2.13
C TYR A 24 -2.10 -13.74 -1.72
N MET A 25 -1.18 -13.73 -2.63
CA MET A 25 0.14 -13.19 -2.42
C MET A 25 0.39 -12.12 -3.48
N PHE A 26 0.75 -10.94 -3.02
CA PHE A 26 1.32 -9.91 -3.88
C PHE A 26 2.82 -10.13 -3.93
N GLU A 27 3.39 -10.28 -5.12
CA GLU A 27 4.81 -10.57 -5.30
C GLU A 27 5.42 -9.66 -6.36
N ILE A 28 6.63 -9.17 -6.08
CA ILE A 28 7.51 -8.56 -7.07
C ILE A 28 8.81 -9.37 -7.12
N LYS A 29 9.27 -9.70 -8.31
CA LYS A 29 10.42 -10.58 -8.52
C LYS A 29 11.44 -9.96 -9.46
N ASP A 30 12.69 -9.96 -8.99
CA ASP A 30 13.89 -9.52 -9.74
C ASP A 30 13.71 -8.16 -10.45
N ALA A 31 13.03 -7.24 -9.76
CA ALA A 31 12.65 -5.97 -10.33
C ALA A 31 13.84 -5.03 -10.49
N CYS A 32 13.98 -4.48 -11.70
CA CYS A 32 14.83 -3.36 -12.00
C CYS A 32 13.99 -2.15 -12.42
N LEU A 33 14.25 -1.00 -11.81
CA LEU A 33 13.61 0.28 -12.11
C LEU A 33 14.61 1.32 -12.54
N THR A 34 14.31 2.01 -13.64
CA THR A 34 15.17 3.05 -14.20
C THR A 34 14.40 4.35 -14.40
N ILE A 35 15.08 5.49 -14.21
CA ILE A 35 14.61 6.82 -14.63
C ILE A 35 15.64 7.36 -15.62
N GLY A 36 15.27 7.46 -16.89
CA GLY A 36 16.19 7.79 -17.96
C GLY A 36 17.30 6.76 -18.05
N ARG A 37 18.56 7.18 -17.79
CA ARG A 37 19.73 6.30 -17.80
C ARG A 37 20.15 5.81 -16.40
N ARG A 38 19.49 6.28 -15.35
CA ARG A 38 19.85 5.96 -13.96
C ARG A 38 19.01 4.79 -13.47
N THR A 39 19.65 3.74 -12.97
CA THR A 39 18.98 2.66 -12.26
C THR A 39 18.71 3.10 -10.83
N ILE A 40 17.46 2.99 -10.39
CA ILE A 40 17.00 3.38 -9.04
C ILE A 40 16.89 2.15 -8.14
N VAL A 41 16.39 1.04 -8.70
CA VAL A 41 16.23 -0.23 -7.98
C VAL A 41 16.82 -1.33 -8.85
N ARG A 42 17.57 -2.26 -8.24
CA ARG A 42 18.16 -3.43 -8.91
C ARG A 42 17.81 -4.71 -8.17
N HIS A 43 17.43 -5.73 -8.93
CA HIS A 43 17.24 -7.11 -8.44
C HIS A 43 16.40 -7.18 -7.16
N PHE A 44 15.33 -6.36 -7.10
CA PHE A 44 14.47 -6.30 -5.94
C PHE A 44 13.41 -7.40 -6.02
N SER A 45 13.35 -8.24 -4.97
CA SER A 45 12.32 -9.27 -4.84
C SER A 45 11.68 -9.16 -3.46
N PHE A 46 10.35 -9.23 -3.42
CA PHE A 46 9.58 -9.09 -2.20
C PHE A 46 8.19 -9.70 -2.37
N CYS A 47 7.59 -10.17 -1.28
CA CYS A 47 6.20 -10.62 -1.28
C CYS A 47 5.44 -10.08 -0.07
N ALA A 48 4.14 -9.87 -0.26
CA ALA A 48 3.19 -9.50 0.79
C ALA A 48 2.10 -10.59 0.85
N PRO A 49 2.19 -11.52 1.82
CA PRO A 49 1.18 -12.55 2.03
C PRO A 49 -0.15 -11.97 2.54
N ASP A 50 -1.23 -12.71 2.32
CA ASP A 50 -2.54 -12.39 2.88
C ASP A 50 -2.49 -12.37 4.42
N GLY A 51 -3.18 -11.40 5.01
CA GLY A 51 -3.29 -11.26 6.45
C GLY A 51 -2.02 -10.80 7.15
N GLN A 52 -1.04 -10.28 6.41
CA GLN A 52 0.23 -9.81 6.96
C GLN A 52 0.52 -8.37 6.56
N ILE A 53 1.24 -7.68 7.44
CA ILE A 53 1.82 -6.36 7.17
C ILE A 53 3.24 -6.56 6.66
N SER A 54 3.47 -6.17 5.42
CA SER A 54 4.76 -6.24 4.75
C SER A 54 5.28 -4.83 4.47
N VAL A 55 6.51 -4.54 4.87
CA VAL A 55 7.09 -3.19 4.81
C VAL A 55 8.31 -3.15 3.89
N VAL A 56 8.33 -2.18 2.99
CA VAL A 56 9.53 -1.74 2.29
C VAL A 56 10.07 -0.51 2.99
N GLN A 57 11.09 -0.71 3.82
CA GLN A 57 11.78 0.36 4.52
C GLN A 57 12.90 0.95 3.67
N GLY A 58 13.16 2.24 3.77
CA GLY A 58 14.30 2.84 3.09
C GLY A 58 14.43 4.34 3.35
N ALA A 59 15.62 4.87 3.15
CA ALA A 59 15.89 6.29 3.32
C ALA A 59 14.98 7.17 2.44
N PRO A 60 14.80 8.45 2.76
CA PRO A 60 14.15 9.39 1.85
C PRO A 60 14.82 9.35 0.47
N ARG A 61 14.01 9.39 -0.60
CA ARG A 61 14.46 9.33 -2.00
C ARG A 61 15.14 8.01 -2.42
N SER A 62 15.01 6.93 -1.66
CA SER A 62 15.55 5.60 -2.04
C SER A 62 14.80 4.94 -3.21
N GLY A 63 13.66 5.50 -3.65
CA GLY A 63 12.85 4.94 -4.73
C GLY A 63 11.61 4.16 -4.27
N LYS A 64 11.24 4.21 -2.97
CA LYS A 64 10.05 3.53 -2.42
C LYS A 64 8.77 3.83 -3.18
N THR A 65 8.44 5.12 -3.35
CA THR A 65 7.24 5.56 -4.10
C THR A 65 7.29 5.12 -5.56
N LEU A 66 8.47 5.13 -6.20
CA LEU A 66 8.64 4.64 -7.57
C LEU A 66 8.41 3.13 -7.65
N LEU A 67 8.92 2.39 -6.67
CA LEU A 67 8.69 0.96 -6.55
C LEU A 67 7.19 0.66 -6.38
N LEU A 68 6.49 1.37 -5.48
CA LEU A 68 5.03 1.26 -5.36
C LEU A 68 4.31 1.58 -6.67
N ALA A 69 4.73 2.63 -7.38
CA ALA A 69 4.13 2.97 -8.67
C ALA A 69 4.30 1.86 -9.72
N ALA A 70 5.44 1.16 -9.71
CA ALA A 70 5.66 -0.01 -10.56
C ALA A 70 4.80 -1.21 -10.11
N MET A 71 4.70 -1.46 -8.82
CA MET A 71 3.86 -2.51 -8.24
C MET A 71 2.37 -2.29 -8.52
N LEU A 72 1.93 -1.04 -8.67
CA LEU A 72 0.58 -0.68 -9.06
C LEU A 72 0.37 -0.62 -10.58
N GLY A 73 1.42 -0.86 -11.38
CA GLY A 73 1.36 -0.84 -12.83
C GLY A 73 1.25 0.57 -13.43
N PHE A 74 1.67 1.61 -12.71
CA PHE A 74 1.76 2.98 -13.24
C PHE A 74 3.08 3.25 -13.95
N VAL A 75 4.13 2.51 -13.56
CA VAL A 75 5.47 2.60 -14.14
C VAL A 75 5.90 1.21 -14.58
N PRO A 76 6.42 1.02 -15.80
CA PRO A 76 6.93 -0.27 -16.23
C PRO A 76 8.23 -0.62 -15.49
N LEU A 77 8.42 -1.91 -15.19
CA LEU A 77 9.72 -2.42 -14.80
C LEU A 77 10.64 -2.48 -16.03
N ALA A 78 11.93 -2.20 -15.84
CA ALA A 78 12.96 -2.45 -16.86
C ALA A 78 13.24 -3.96 -16.98
N GLU A 79 13.24 -4.66 -15.84
CA GLU A 79 13.40 -6.11 -15.72
C GLU A 79 12.55 -6.63 -14.56
N GLY A 80 12.27 -7.95 -14.55
CA GLY A 80 11.46 -8.59 -13.52
C GLY A 80 9.95 -8.47 -13.78
N TRP A 81 9.17 -8.87 -12.82
CA TRP A 81 7.69 -8.84 -12.92
C TRP A 81 7.01 -8.67 -11.56
N VAL A 82 5.75 -8.25 -11.62
CA VAL A 82 4.84 -8.20 -10.48
C VAL A 82 3.73 -9.22 -10.73
N THR A 83 3.36 -9.95 -9.69
CA THR A 83 2.21 -10.86 -9.73
C THR A 83 1.28 -10.63 -8.55
N ILE A 84 0.00 -10.92 -8.79
CA ILE A 84 -1.00 -11.09 -7.75
C ILE A 84 -1.58 -12.50 -7.90
N ASN A 85 -1.46 -13.31 -6.87
CA ASN A 85 -1.92 -14.70 -6.89
C ASN A 85 -1.38 -15.49 -8.11
N GLY A 86 -0.14 -15.20 -8.51
CA GLY A 86 0.53 -15.83 -9.66
C GLY A 86 0.18 -15.24 -11.04
N GLU A 87 -0.78 -14.33 -11.15
CA GLU A 87 -1.11 -13.64 -12.41
C GLU A 87 -0.20 -12.43 -12.60
N VAL A 88 0.42 -12.33 -13.77
CA VAL A 88 1.39 -11.27 -14.08
C VAL A 88 0.70 -9.94 -14.38
N LEU A 89 1.18 -8.89 -13.72
CA LEU A 89 0.81 -7.50 -13.99
C LEU A 89 1.41 -7.07 -15.33
N ASN A 90 0.55 -6.66 -16.25
CA ASN A 90 0.91 -6.10 -17.54
C ASN A 90 -0.10 -5.01 -17.94
N PRO A 91 0.10 -4.24 -19.02
CA PRO A 91 -0.81 -3.17 -19.40
C PRO A 91 -2.28 -3.62 -19.57
N SER A 92 -2.52 -4.85 -20.01
CA SER A 92 -3.88 -5.38 -20.21
C SER A 92 -4.56 -5.78 -18.90
N THR A 93 -3.79 -6.24 -17.91
CA THR A 93 -4.28 -6.70 -16.60
C THR A 93 -4.26 -5.61 -15.53
N ALA A 94 -3.49 -4.52 -15.73
CA ALA A 94 -3.24 -3.51 -14.72
C ALA A 94 -4.53 -2.87 -14.14
N CYS A 95 -5.54 -2.64 -14.98
CA CYS A 95 -6.82 -2.10 -14.51
C CYS A 95 -7.54 -3.08 -13.58
N PHE A 96 -7.53 -4.37 -13.91
CA PHE A 96 -8.12 -5.43 -13.11
C PHE A 96 -7.39 -5.57 -11.75
N PHE A 97 -6.06 -5.49 -11.74
CA PHE A 97 -5.29 -5.53 -10.50
C PHE A 97 -5.54 -4.32 -9.61
N ARG A 98 -5.50 -3.11 -10.16
CA ARG A 98 -5.78 -1.88 -9.39
C ARG A 98 -7.18 -1.87 -8.76
N ALA A 99 -8.15 -2.49 -9.42
CA ALA A 99 -9.49 -2.62 -8.86
C ALA A 99 -9.57 -3.55 -7.63
N GLN A 100 -8.53 -4.33 -7.35
CA GLN A 100 -8.41 -5.19 -6.16
C GLN A 100 -7.54 -4.57 -5.06
N MET A 101 -7.04 -3.35 -5.27
CA MET A 101 -6.13 -2.65 -4.36
C MET A 101 -6.73 -1.34 -3.89
N ALA A 102 -6.59 -1.06 -2.60
CA ALA A 102 -6.71 0.29 -2.07
C ALA A 102 -5.32 0.91 -1.96
N TYR A 103 -5.14 2.10 -2.51
CA TYR A 103 -3.85 2.81 -2.45
C TYR A 103 -4.00 4.16 -1.76
N VAL A 104 -3.20 4.36 -0.71
CA VAL A 104 -3.05 5.64 -0.01
C VAL A 104 -1.67 6.21 -0.34
N PRO A 105 -1.56 7.21 -1.22
CA PRO A 105 -0.28 7.80 -1.59
C PRO A 105 0.30 8.66 -0.46
N GLN A 106 1.60 8.92 -0.52
CA GLN A 106 2.28 9.83 0.40
C GLN A 106 1.66 11.23 0.35
N THR A 107 1.41 11.75 -0.86
CA THR A 107 0.71 13.02 -1.09
C THR A 107 -0.44 12.81 -2.08
N PHE A 108 -1.55 13.49 -1.81
CA PHE A 108 -2.70 13.47 -2.70
C PHE A 108 -3.37 14.84 -2.76
N SER A 109 -3.72 15.26 -3.97
CA SER A 109 -4.51 16.46 -4.22
C SER A 109 -5.47 16.23 -5.38
N VAL A 110 -6.56 16.97 -5.39
CA VAL A 110 -7.51 16.96 -6.50
C VAL A 110 -7.36 18.25 -7.33
N PRO A 111 -7.49 18.18 -8.66
CA PRO A 111 -7.22 19.34 -9.55
C PRO A 111 -8.25 20.46 -9.44
N MET A 112 -9.43 20.18 -8.87
CA MET A 112 -10.53 21.12 -8.72
C MET A 112 -10.98 21.24 -7.27
N PRO A 113 -11.63 22.33 -6.87
CA PRO A 113 -12.31 22.42 -5.58
C PRO A 113 -13.31 21.26 -5.42
N THR A 114 -13.03 20.36 -4.52
CA THR A 114 -13.77 19.10 -4.34
C THR A 114 -13.93 18.84 -2.84
N THR A 115 -15.14 18.58 -2.39
CA THR A 115 -15.39 18.26 -0.97
C THR A 115 -14.89 16.85 -0.65
N VAL A 116 -14.65 16.57 0.63
CA VAL A 116 -14.27 15.23 1.11
C VAL A 116 -15.29 14.16 0.65
N ALA A 117 -16.57 14.46 0.70
CA ALA A 117 -17.63 13.55 0.23
C ALA A 117 -17.50 13.23 -1.28
N GLN A 118 -17.21 14.25 -2.08
CA GLN A 118 -16.99 14.07 -3.52
C GLN A 118 -15.69 13.31 -3.81
N VAL A 119 -14.64 13.48 -3.00
CA VAL A 119 -13.42 12.65 -3.12
C VAL A 119 -13.74 11.19 -2.87
N LEU A 120 -14.55 10.86 -1.86
CA LEU A 120 -14.99 9.49 -1.64
C LEU A 120 -15.72 8.92 -2.86
N ASP A 121 -16.64 9.68 -3.46
CA ASP A 121 -17.34 9.25 -4.69
C ASP A 121 -16.38 8.99 -5.86
N ILE A 122 -15.38 9.86 -6.04
CA ILE A 122 -14.37 9.71 -7.10
C ILE A 122 -13.56 8.42 -6.89
N VAL A 123 -12.98 8.23 -5.69
CA VAL A 123 -12.11 7.07 -5.42
C VAL A 123 -12.91 5.76 -5.38
N SER A 124 -14.14 5.78 -4.86
CA SER A 124 -14.99 4.60 -4.78
C SER A 124 -15.59 4.16 -6.13
N THR A 125 -15.60 5.02 -7.14
CA THR A 125 -16.11 4.67 -8.47
C THR A 125 -15.35 3.50 -9.09
N GLY A 126 -14.04 3.43 -8.90
CA GLY A 126 -13.21 2.31 -9.34
C GLY A 126 -13.50 1.00 -8.59
N TRP A 127 -14.01 1.08 -7.36
CA TRP A 127 -14.24 -0.07 -6.47
C TRP A 127 -15.60 -0.75 -6.70
N ARG A 128 -16.61 0.01 -7.14
CA ARG A 128 -18.01 -0.45 -7.29
C ARG A 128 -18.20 -1.74 -8.08
N LYS A 129 -17.25 -2.08 -8.93
CA LYS A 129 -17.36 -3.24 -9.82
C LYS A 129 -17.16 -4.58 -9.09
N TYR A 130 -16.49 -4.57 -7.93
CA TYR A 130 -16.01 -5.79 -7.28
C TYR A 130 -16.59 -6.06 -5.89
N GLU A 131 -16.90 -5.02 -5.07
CA GLU A 131 -17.23 -5.22 -3.65
C GLU A 131 -18.41 -4.39 -3.12
N GLY A 132 -19.19 -3.78 -4.01
CA GLY A 132 -20.32 -2.94 -3.61
C GLY A 132 -19.91 -1.48 -3.36
N ARG A 133 -20.86 -0.68 -2.90
CA ARG A 133 -20.68 0.76 -2.68
C ARG A 133 -20.24 1.04 -1.26
N THR A 134 -19.05 1.55 -1.06
CA THR A 134 -18.63 2.16 0.21
C THR A 134 -19.43 3.45 0.44
N THR A 135 -20.11 3.56 1.57
CA THR A 135 -20.93 4.73 1.92
C THR A 135 -20.21 5.64 2.90
N ILE A 136 -20.67 6.90 2.99
CA ILE A 136 -20.22 7.84 4.03
C ILE A 136 -20.37 7.22 5.43
N ALA A 137 -21.48 6.53 5.70
CA ALA A 137 -21.73 5.91 6.99
C ALA A 137 -20.73 4.82 7.33
N ASP A 138 -20.30 4.02 6.35
CA ASP A 138 -19.26 2.99 6.56
C ASP A 138 -17.91 3.63 6.93
N VAL A 139 -17.50 4.64 6.19
CA VAL A 139 -16.24 5.35 6.41
C VAL A 139 -16.22 6.06 7.75
N GLN A 140 -17.35 6.72 8.10
CA GLN A 140 -17.47 7.54 9.30
C GLN A 140 -17.29 6.72 10.59
N GLN A 141 -17.48 5.41 10.56
CA GLN A 141 -17.25 4.53 11.72
C GLN A 141 -15.78 4.55 12.19
N SER A 142 -14.83 4.76 11.29
CA SER A 142 -13.41 4.83 11.62
C SER A 142 -12.95 6.23 12.08
N TRP A 143 -13.75 7.28 11.84
CA TRP A 143 -13.36 8.68 12.05
C TRP A 143 -13.06 9.05 13.51
N PRO A 144 -13.81 8.57 14.52
CA PRO A 144 -13.44 8.85 15.91
C PRO A 144 -12.04 8.38 16.28
N ALA A 145 -11.63 7.20 15.80
CA ALA A 145 -10.29 6.66 16.05
C ALA A 145 -9.17 7.46 15.34
N LEU A 146 -9.52 8.19 14.28
CA LEU A 146 -8.63 9.06 13.50
C LEU A 146 -8.75 10.54 13.89
N ALA A 147 -9.50 10.88 14.95
CA ALA A 147 -9.79 12.25 15.38
C ALA A 147 -10.27 13.14 14.20
N LEU A 148 -11.21 12.63 13.40
CA LEU A 148 -11.83 13.33 12.28
C LEU A 148 -13.23 13.78 12.66
N ASP A 149 -13.53 15.08 12.41
CA ASP A 149 -14.84 15.65 12.66
C ASP A 149 -15.78 15.35 11.49
N PRO A 150 -17.04 14.90 11.73
CA PRO A 150 -18.03 14.72 10.68
C PRO A 150 -18.31 15.95 9.81
N GLN A 151 -18.07 17.16 10.29
CA GLN A 151 -18.23 18.38 9.49
C GLN A 151 -17.25 18.44 8.32
N LEU A 152 -16.13 17.70 8.36
CA LEU A 152 -15.12 17.66 7.29
C LEU A 152 -15.69 17.14 5.97
N TRP A 153 -16.81 16.41 5.95
CA TRP A 153 -17.41 15.92 4.70
C TRP A 153 -17.74 17.04 3.71
N GLN A 154 -18.05 18.23 4.18
CA GLN A 154 -18.40 19.38 3.35
C GLN A 154 -17.21 20.32 3.07
N VAL A 155 -16.06 20.05 3.67
CA VAL A 155 -14.86 20.88 3.53
C VAL A 155 -14.16 20.54 2.20
N ASN A 156 -13.58 21.57 1.55
CA ASN A 156 -12.72 21.37 0.38
C ASN A 156 -11.50 20.55 0.80
N PHE A 157 -11.29 19.41 0.14
CA PHE A 157 -10.22 18.47 0.46
C PHE A 157 -8.83 19.12 0.41
N ASN A 158 -8.57 19.98 -0.59
CA ASN A 158 -7.28 20.64 -0.71
C ASN A 158 -7.04 21.74 0.35
N ALA A 159 -8.07 22.21 1.03
CA ALA A 159 -7.94 23.16 2.13
C ALA A 159 -7.52 22.50 3.44
N LEU A 160 -7.58 21.18 3.53
CA LEU A 160 -7.16 20.41 4.69
C LEU A 160 -5.64 20.28 4.75
N THR A 161 -5.09 20.15 5.95
CA THR A 161 -3.67 19.88 6.14
C THR A 161 -3.28 18.49 5.62
N PRO A 162 -2.04 18.27 5.21
CA PRO A 162 -1.60 16.98 4.66
C PRO A 162 -1.85 15.78 5.59
N ASP A 163 -1.67 15.96 6.91
CA ASP A 163 -1.92 14.94 7.93
C ASP A 163 -3.40 14.57 8.02
N VAL A 164 -4.32 15.54 7.98
CA VAL A 164 -5.78 15.29 7.95
C VAL A 164 -6.19 14.58 6.67
N ARG A 165 -5.66 15.03 5.52
CA ARG A 165 -5.92 14.37 4.22
C ARG A 165 -5.48 12.91 4.24
N LYS A 166 -4.31 12.61 4.79
CA LYS A 166 -3.78 11.24 4.93
C LYS A 166 -4.71 10.35 5.76
N ARG A 167 -5.20 10.85 6.91
CA ARG A 167 -6.15 10.14 7.76
C ARG A 167 -7.49 9.86 7.06
N ILE A 168 -8.01 10.84 6.32
CA ILE A 168 -9.22 10.68 5.51
C ILE A 168 -9.02 9.61 4.43
N LEU A 169 -7.93 9.67 3.66
CA LEU A 169 -7.65 8.67 2.62
C LEU A 169 -7.47 7.26 3.20
N LEU A 170 -6.82 7.14 4.36
CA LEU A 170 -6.72 5.85 5.06
C LEU A 170 -8.11 5.34 5.45
N SER A 171 -8.99 6.20 6.00
CA SER A 171 -10.37 5.81 6.35
C SER A 171 -11.16 5.29 5.14
N PHE A 172 -10.95 5.87 3.96
CA PHE A 172 -11.56 5.40 2.72
C PHE A 172 -11.02 4.02 2.33
N ALA A 173 -9.70 3.86 2.39
CA ALA A 173 -9.01 2.65 1.97
C ALA A 173 -9.39 1.44 2.84
N VAL A 174 -9.45 1.58 4.17
CA VAL A 174 -9.82 0.48 5.07
C VAL A 174 -11.30 0.09 4.96
N CYS A 175 -12.17 1.00 4.54
CA CYS A 175 -13.59 0.70 4.32
C CYS A 175 -13.86 0.05 2.95
N ALA A 176 -12.92 0.12 2.03
CA ALA A 176 -13.10 -0.34 0.66
C ALA A 176 -13.00 -1.87 0.49
N ARG A 177 -12.68 -2.63 1.56
CA ARG A 177 -12.61 -4.10 1.61
C ARG A 177 -11.80 -4.74 0.48
N HIS A 178 -10.71 -4.12 0.09
CA HIS A 178 -9.83 -4.64 -0.95
C HIS A 178 -8.97 -5.80 -0.45
N ARG A 179 -8.53 -6.64 -1.38
CA ARG A 179 -7.62 -7.75 -1.09
C ARG A 179 -6.21 -7.30 -0.73
N VAL A 180 -5.81 -6.14 -1.26
CA VAL A 180 -4.50 -5.54 -1.02
C VAL A 180 -4.69 -4.09 -0.58
N LEU A 181 -4.09 -3.72 0.54
CA LEU A 181 -3.98 -2.35 1.02
C LEU A 181 -2.53 -1.88 0.85
N VAL A 182 -2.33 -0.84 0.05
CA VAL A 182 -1.01 -0.24 -0.19
C VAL A 182 -1.00 1.16 0.42
N VAL A 183 -0.04 1.44 1.32
CA VAL A 183 0.07 2.76 1.95
C VAL A 183 1.51 3.28 1.88
N ASP A 184 1.68 4.44 1.28
CA ASP A 184 2.98 5.11 1.17
C ASP A 184 3.16 6.08 2.33
N GLU A 185 4.18 5.83 3.18
CA GLU A 185 4.52 6.61 4.38
C GLU A 185 3.28 6.86 5.29
N PRO A 186 2.69 5.82 5.91
CA PRO A 186 1.40 5.92 6.62
C PRO A 186 1.40 6.95 7.74
N THR A 187 2.50 7.08 8.47
CA THR A 187 2.58 7.87 9.71
C THR A 187 3.32 9.21 9.54
N GLU A 188 3.76 9.53 8.32
CA GLU A 188 4.47 10.77 8.07
C GLU A 188 3.61 11.99 8.41
N GLY A 189 4.18 12.92 9.20
CA GLY A 189 3.50 14.14 9.62
C GLY A 189 2.40 13.95 10.69
N GLN A 190 2.28 12.77 11.27
CA GLN A 190 1.33 12.48 12.35
C GLN A 190 2.00 12.61 13.72
N THR A 191 1.18 12.87 14.77
CA THR A 191 1.66 12.73 16.15
C THR A 191 1.86 11.24 16.49
N PRO A 192 2.69 10.90 17.51
CA PRO A 192 2.90 9.50 17.90
C PRO A 192 1.58 8.76 18.21
N GLU A 193 0.64 9.42 18.90
CA GLU A 193 -0.66 8.85 19.26
C GLU A 193 -1.50 8.56 18.01
N MET A 194 -1.48 9.48 17.03
CA MET A 194 -2.20 9.32 15.79
C MET A 194 -1.55 8.27 14.90
N ALA A 195 -0.22 8.24 14.83
CA ALA A 195 0.52 7.20 14.14
C ALA A 195 0.13 5.80 14.66
N ALA A 196 0.13 5.63 15.99
CA ALA A 196 -0.31 4.38 16.62
C ALA A 196 -1.79 4.05 16.31
N ALA A 197 -2.68 5.05 16.26
CA ALA A 197 -4.08 4.84 15.90
C ALA A 197 -4.24 4.38 14.44
N MET A 198 -3.50 4.98 13.53
CA MET A 198 -3.48 4.60 12.11
C MET A 198 -2.93 3.19 11.92
N MET A 199 -1.82 2.84 12.59
CA MET A 199 -1.25 1.49 12.52
C MET A 199 -2.20 0.43 13.09
N ARG A 200 -2.96 0.72 14.17
CA ARG A 200 -4.02 -0.19 14.66
C ARG A 200 -5.10 -0.46 13.62
N LEU A 201 -5.53 0.55 12.86
CA LEU A 201 -6.51 0.37 11.78
C LEU A 201 -5.93 -0.47 10.64
N ILE A 202 -4.69 -0.22 10.25
CA ILE A 202 -3.98 -1.00 9.22
C ILE A 202 -3.84 -2.46 9.67
N LYS A 203 -3.47 -2.69 10.92
CA LYS A 203 -3.37 -4.04 11.49
C LYS A 203 -4.73 -4.75 11.51
N ALA A 204 -5.79 -4.05 11.88
CA ALA A 204 -7.15 -4.62 11.85
C ALA A 204 -7.58 -5.05 10.42
N GLU A 205 -7.07 -4.40 9.37
CA GLU A 205 -7.30 -4.86 8.00
C GLU A 205 -6.48 -6.13 7.67
N ALA A 206 -5.22 -6.20 8.10
CA ALA A 206 -4.42 -7.41 7.96
C ALA A 206 -5.08 -8.60 8.70
N ASP A 207 -5.55 -8.40 9.94
CA ASP A 207 -6.23 -9.42 10.74
C ASP A 207 -7.53 -9.97 10.08
N LYS A 208 -8.13 -9.21 9.15
CA LYS A 208 -9.27 -9.66 8.32
C LYS A 208 -8.84 -10.47 7.09
N GLY A 209 -7.55 -10.62 6.85
CA GLY A 209 -7.00 -11.37 5.72
C GLY A 209 -6.53 -10.48 4.55
N THR A 210 -6.57 -9.16 4.66
CA THR A 210 -6.03 -8.25 3.64
C THR A 210 -4.50 -8.31 3.62
N ALA A 211 -3.89 -8.46 2.44
CA ALA A 211 -2.46 -8.29 2.28
C ALA A 211 -2.11 -6.79 2.38
N VAL A 212 -1.28 -6.42 3.35
CA VAL A 212 -0.91 -5.01 3.58
C VAL A 212 0.53 -4.77 3.14
N LEU A 213 0.72 -3.77 2.27
CA LEU A 213 2.02 -3.32 1.81
C LEU A 213 2.23 -1.86 2.23
N LEU A 214 3.25 -1.62 3.04
CA LEU A 214 3.63 -0.28 3.46
C LEU A 214 5.01 0.07 2.92
N THR A 215 5.22 1.36 2.67
CA THR A 215 6.57 1.92 2.59
C THR A 215 6.79 2.85 3.75
N THR A 216 7.99 2.91 4.29
CA THR A 216 8.29 3.82 5.41
C THR A 216 9.75 4.19 5.51
N THR A 217 9.99 5.35 6.14
CA THR A 217 11.29 5.76 6.66
C THR A 217 11.41 5.50 8.17
N SER A 218 10.30 5.19 8.86
CA SER A 218 10.23 5.01 10.32
C SER A 218 10.63 3.60 10.73
N ASP A 219 11.54 3.51 11.69
CA ASP A 219 11.94 2.25 12.32
C ASP A 219 10.80 1.67 13.17
N GLU A 220 9.98 2.53 13.79
CA GLU A 220 8.83 2.11 14.61
C GLU A 220 7.79 1.38 13.75
N VAL A 221 7.43 1.95 12.58
CA VAL A 221 6.49 1.31 11.64
C VAL A 221 7.05 -0.01 11.11
N ALA A 222 8.34 -0.05 10.80
CA ALA A 222 9.00 -1.27 10.33
C ALA A 222 9.04 -2.37 11.41
N ALA A 223 9.14 -2.00 12.68
CA ALA A 223 9.14 -2.94 13.80
C ALA A 223 7.77 -3.58 14.07
N GLU A 224 6.66 -2.94 13.65
CA GLU A 224 5.29 -3.48 13.77
C GLU A 224 4.91 -4.43 12.62
N ALA A 225 5.79 -4.60 11.61
CA ALA A 225 5.52 -5.42 10.45
C ALA A 225 5.82 -6.90 10.67
N ASP A 226 5.07 -7.77 10.00
CA ASP A 226 5.35 -9.21 9.94
C ASP A 226 6.57 -9.51 9.05
N ASN A 227 6.75 -8.70 7.98
CA ASN A 227 7.86 -8.83 7.05
C ASN A 227 8.44 -7.45 6.72
N THR A 228 9.75 -7.29 6.78
CA THR A 228 10.43 -6.05 6.41
C THR A 228 11.58 -6.30 5.46
N ILE A 229 11.66 -5.53 4.38
CA ILE A 229 12.80 -5.48 3.49
C ILE A 229 13.33 -4.04 3.38
N VAL A 230 14.65 -3.91 3.40
CA VAL A 230 15.29 -2.60 3.26
C VAL A 230 15.62 -2.32 1.81
N LEU A 231 15.00 -1.28 1.25
CA LEU A 231 15.33 -0.76 -0.07
C LEU A 231 16.58 0.13 0.03
N ARG A 232 17.70 -0.42 -0.40
CA ARG A 232 18.93 0.36 -0.57
C ARG A 232 18.84 1.05 -1.93
N GLY A 233 18.75 2.38 -1.93
CA GLY A 233 18.81 3.17 -3.16
C GLY A 233 20.08 2.83 -3.96
N ALA A 234 20.05 2.99 -5.28
CA ALA A 234 21.22 2.76 -6.09
C ALA A 234 22.39 3.61 -5.58
N VAL A 235 23.46 2.97 -5.20
CA VAL A 235 24.75 3.63 -4.96
C VAL A 235 25.23 4.09 -6.34
N GLU A 236 25.62 5.36 -6.47
CA GLU A 236 26.20 5.96 -7.68
C GLU A 236 27.49 5.26 -8.08
#